data_20079f4147aeaeb1326c97c25ed242d4
#
_entry.id   20079f4147aeaeb1326c97c25ed242d4
#
_cell.length_a   1.000
_cell.length_b   1.000
_cell.length_c   1.000
_cell.angle_alpha   90.00
_cell.angle_beta   90.00
_cell.angle_gamma   90.00
#
_symmetry.space_group_name_H-M   'P 1'
#
loop_
_entity.id
_entity.type
_entity.pdbx_description
1 polymer ?
#
loop_
_entity_poly.entity_id
_entity_poly.type
_entity_poly.pdbx_seq_one_letter_code
_entity_poly.pdbx_strand_id
1 'polypeptide(L)'
;MTTATGATRTPSARVPTAEAIRTTPAPSLPSLTGLRWMAALLVFGLHVRNFGYFDGTGARIATWAFGAGASGVSFFFILSGFVLMWSARPGDRALAFWRRRIARVYPVHLVTAGIALLMGFALAHQPKPTLHQGVANVLLVHSWWREWWQTLDPVSWSLACEAFFYAAFPLLAVLLRRLGARGSTALAGLSVLAVVFLARVDEHHWLSQPLNSFPAARLPEFVLGAAVARLVILGRWRGPGLEASLALAIIGYFFVPQVTAGYPATPCTVVGFALLIPAAAVADLRGLPSMWRHRWLVRLGELSFAFYMVHLLVLRAGTNLLGKYPHYGMPGGLTATAAAFAVALGLSWALYEGVERPARRLLLRHRRSATPKPTPKPTPKPTPKPTPKPTPQPTPPTPHPESTRARAD
;
A
#
# COMPACT_ATOMS: atom_id res chain seq x y z
N MET A 1 -22.46 -39.32 -37.19
CA MET A 1 -22.70 -37.86 -37.00
C MET A 1 -22.17 -37.48 -35.62
N THR A 2 -20.98 -36.99 -35.55
CA THR A 2 -20.31 -36.63 -34.30
C THR A 2 -20.09 -35.13 -34.34
N THR A 3 -20.89 -34.38 -33.52
CA THR A 3 -20.80 -32.93 -33.39
C THR A 3 -19.67 -32.56 -32.44
N ALA A 4 -18.62 -31.98 -32.99
CA ALA A 4 -17.50 -31.40 -32.23
C ALA A 4 -17.95 -30.06 -31.65
N THR A 5 -18.07 -29.97 -30.31
CA THR A 5 -18.33 -28.75 -29.55
C THR A 5 -17.04 -27.95 -29.47
N GLY A 6 -16.93 -26.87 -30.22
CA GLY A 6 -15.81 -25.94 -30.18
C GLY A 6 -15.81 -25.17 -28.85
N ALA A 7 -14.88 -25.49 -27.97
CA ALA A 7 -14.61 -24.70 -26.78
C ALA A 7 -13.94 -23.37 -27.20
N THR A 8 -14.69 -22.27 -27.10
CA THR A 8 -14.16 -20.91 -27.25
C THR A 8 -13.18 -20.61 -26.12
N ARG A 9 -11.89 -20.64 -26.43
CA ARG A 9 -10.84 -20.15 -25.54
C ARG A 9 -11.03 -18.66 -25.31
N THR A 10 -11.43 -18.30 -24.11
CA THR A 10 -11.42 -16.90 -23.63
C THR A 10 -9.99 -16.35 -23.77
N PRO A 11 -9.79 -15.16 -24.37
CA PRO A 11 -8.46 -14.58 -24.50
C PRO A 11 -7.88 -14.32 -23.11
N SER A 12 -6.76 -14.95 -22.81
CA SER A 12 -5.94 -14.67 -21.62
C SER A 12 -5.62 -13.16 -21.60
N ALA A 13 -6.16 -12.43 -20.64
CA ALA A 13 -5.88 -11.02 -20.44
C ALA A 13 -4.36 -10.85 -20.28
N ARG A 14 -3.72 -10.23 -21.27
CA ARG A 14 -2.28 -9.95 -21.24
C ARG A 14 -2.00 -8.95 -20.13
N VAL A 15 -1.05 -9.26 -19.25
CA VAL A 15 -0.50 -8.29 -18.30
C VAL A 15 -0.09 -7.05 -19.09
N PRO A 16 -0.53 -5.83 -18.69
CA PRO A 16 -0.16 -4.60 -19.39
C PRO A 16 1.36 -4.52 -19.54
N THR A 17 1.83 -4.16 -20.74
CA THR A 17 3.27 -4.03 -20.99
C THR A 17 3.87 -2.93 -20.10
N ALA A 18 5.15 -3.04 -19.79
CA ALA A 18 5.87 -2.03 -18.98
C ALA A 18 5.73 -0.60 -19.54
N GLU A 19 5.45 -0.45 -20.83
CA GLU A 19 5.23 0.82 -21.52
C GLU A 19 3.82 1.38 -21.25
N ALA A 20 2.80 0.53 -21.24
CA ALA A 20 1.43 0.94 -20.89
C ALA A 20 1.32 1.40 -19.42
N ILE A 21 2.11 0.80 -18.52
CA ILE A 21 2.17 1.20 -17.10
C ILE A 21 2.87 2.58 -16.92
N ARG A 22 3.70 2.99 -17.87
CA ARG A 22 4.44 4.27 -17.81
C ARG A 22 3.63 5.50 -18.23
N THR A 23 2.66 5.34 -19.11
CA THR A 23 1.93 6.45 -19.77
C THR A 23 0.55 6.71 -19.18
N THR A 24 -0.05 5.73 -18.48
CA THR A 24 -1.35 5.82 -17.82
C THR A 24 -1.22 5.84 -16.29
N PRO A 25 -2.26 6.28 -15.54
CA PRO A 25 -2.30 6.06 -14.09
C PRO A 25 -2.11 4.58 -13.78
N ALA A 26 -1.25 4.27 -12.81
CA ALA A 26 -1.01 2.87 -12.42
C ALA A 26 -2.35 2.18 -12.11
N PRO A 27 -2.60 0.96 -12.62
CA PRO A 27 -3.82 0.21 -12.35
C PRO A 27 -4.07 0.08 -10.85
N SER A 28 -5.34 0.14 -10.46
CA SER A 28 -5.74 -0.09 -9.07
C SER A 28 -5.52 -1.55 -8.68
N LEU A 29 -5.12 -1.76 -7.42
CA LEU A 29 -4.84 -3.08 -6.85
C LEU A 29 -5.77 -3.31 -5.63
N PRO A 30 -7.05 -3.60 -5.85
CA PRO A 30 -8.06 -3.68 -4.79
C PRO A 30 -7.78 -4.81 -3.79
N SER A 31 -7.20 -5.95 -4.23
CA SER A 31 -6.82 -7.04 -3.34
C SER A 31 -5.81 -6.60 -2.27
N LEU A 32 -4.87 -5.72 -2.63
CA LEU A 32 -3.92 -5.18 -1.65
C LEU A 32 -4.61 -4.28 -0.62
N THR A 33 -5.67 -3.57 -1.04
CA THR A 33 -6.48 -2.77 -0.10
C THR A 33 -7.26 -3.67 0.86
N GLY A 34 -7.87 -4.76 0.36
CA GLY A 34 -8.55 -5.74 1.22
C GLY A 34 -7.61 -6.43 2.21
N LEU A 35 -6.42 -6.83 1.78
CA LEU A 35 -5.40 -7.45 2.64
C LEU A 35 -4.93 -6.52 3.77
N ARG A 36 -4.90 -5.19 3.55
CA ARG A 36 -4.58 -4.21 4.60
C ARG A 36 -5.52 -4.30 5.78
N TRP A 37 -6.81 -4.57 5.53
CA TRP A 37 -7.78 -4.73 6.61
C TRP A 37 -7.44 -5.93 7.50
N MET A 38 -7.08 -7.06 6.90
CA MET A 38 -6.68 -8.24 7.67
C MET A 38 -5.44 -7.98 8.53
N ALA A 39 -4.44 -7.29 7.99
CA ALA A 39 -3.26 -6.91 8.76
C ALA A 39 -3.62 -6.01 9.96
N ALA A 40 -4.54 -5.04 9.78
CA ALA A 40 -5.01 -4.18 10.86
C ALA A 40 -5.79 -4.97 11.93
N LEU A 41 -6.61 -5.96 11.53
CA LEU A 41 -7.32 -6.84 12.46
C LEU A 41 -6.38 -7.71 13.29
N LEU A 42 -5.32 -8.23 12.67
CA LEU A 42 -4.31 -9.02 13.41
C LEU A 42 -3.63 -8.19 14.51
N VAL A 43 -3.31 -6.93 14.19
CA VAL A 43 -2.73 -6.00 15.18
C VAL A 43 -3.75 -5.65 16.27
N PHE A 44 -5.01 -5.41 15.92
CA PHE A 44 -6.07 -5.19 16.91
C PHE A 44 -6.22 -6.39 17.86
N GLY A 45 -6.31 -7.61 17.31
CA GLY A 45 -6.43 -8.84 18.11
C GLY A 45 -5.23 -9.05 19.04
N LEU A 46 -4.00 -8.74 18.58
CA LEU A 46 -2.81 -8.74 19.44
C LEU A 46 -2.97 -7.80 20.64
N HIS A 47 -3.45 -6.58 20.40
CA HIS A 47 -3.61 -5.61 21.48
C HIS A 47 -4.74 -6.01 22.45
N VAL A 48 -5.87 -6.53 21.94
CA VAL A 48 -6.93 -7.11 22.81
C VAL A 48 -6.37 -8.20 23.72
N ARG A 49 -5.56 -9.12 23.16
CA ARG A 49 -4.86 -10.14 23.94
C ARG A 49 -3.94 -9.50 25.00
N ASN A 50 -3.15 -8.51 24.63
CA ASN A 50 -2.18 -7.85 25.51
C ASN A 50 -2.88 -7.05 26.63
N PHE A 51 -4.10 -6.59 26.42
CA PHE A 51 -4.94 -5.94 27.45
C PHE A 51 -5.67 -6.93 28.35
N GLY A 52 -5.50 -8.25 28.13
CA GLY A 52 -6.02 -9.27 29.03
C GLY A 52 -7.55 -9.31 29.12
N TYR A 53 -8.24 -9.14 28.00
CA TYR A 53 -9.71 -9.18 27.97
C TYR A 53 -10.28 -10.56 28.27
N PHE A 54 -9.47 -11.60 28.06
CA PHE A 54 -9.87 -13.00 28.24
C PHE A 54 -9.06 -13.70 29.34
N ASP A 55 -9.68 -14.65 29.99
CA ASP A 55 -9.03 -15.62 30.88
C ASP A 55 -9.09 -17.06 30.32
N GLY A 56 -8.51 -18.01 31.03
CA GLY A 56 -8.61 -19.45 30.80
C GLY A 56 -8.48 -19.86 29.32
N THR A 57 -9.50 -20.53 28.81
CA THR A 57 -9.56 -21.01 27.43
C THR A 57 -9.61 -19.85 26.42
N GLY A 58 -10.30 -18.75 26.77
CA GLY A 58 -10.36 -17.56 25.92
C GLY A 58 -8.99 -16.93 25.70
N ALA A 59 -8.18 -16.81 26.74
CA ALA A 59 -6.81 -16.31 26.64
C ALA A 59 -5.92 -17.21 25.77
N ARG A 60 -6.08 -18.54 25.85
CA ARG A 60 -5.36 -19.51 25.01
C ARG A 60 -5.74 -19.34 23.53
N ILE A 61 -7.04 -19.23 23.22
CA ILE A 61 -7.52 -19.01 21.85
C ILE A 61 -7.03 -17.66 21.32
N ALA A 62 -7.13 -16.58 22.11
CA ALA A 62 -6.64 -15.26 21.73
C ALA A 62 -5.13 -15.27 21.47
N THR A 63 -4.35 -15.99 22.27
CA THR A 63 -2.91 -16.17 22.09
C THR A 63 -2.60 -16.96 20.82
N TRP A 64 -3.31 -18.05 20.56
CA TRP A 64 -3.15 -18.86 19.36
C TRP A 64 -3.51 -18.05 18.10
N ALA A 65 -4.64 -17.34 18.11
CA ALA A 65 -5.13 -16.61 16.95
C ALA A 65 -4.35 -15.31 16.66
N PHE A 66 -3.91 -14.60 17.71
CA PHE A 66 -3.38 -13.23 17.57
C PHE A 66 -1.98 -13.04 18.17
N GLY A 67 -1.34 -14.08 18.69
CA GLY A 67 0.01 -13.97 19.27
C GLY A 67 1.05 -13.44 18.30
N ALA A 68 0.91 -13.75 17.02
CA ALA A 68 1.75 -13.24 15.93
C ALA A 68 1.26 -11.93 15.30
N GLY A 69 0.24 -11.27 15.88
CA GLY A 69 -0.42 -10.11 15.27
C GLY A 69 0.48 -8.92 14.98
N ALA A 70 1.63 -8.78 15.66
CA ALA A 70 2.65 -7.79 15.37
C ALA A 70 3.19 -7.90 13.94
N SER A 71 3.13 -9.08 13.32
CA SER A 71 3.53 -9.30 11.92
C SER A 71 2.69 -8.49 10.91
N GLY A 72 1.49 -8.05 11.30
CA GLY A 72 0.69 -7.12 10.51
C GLY A 72 1.43 -5.81 10.21
N VAL A 73 2.33 -5.36 11.09
CA VAL A 73 3.16 -4.16 10.85
C VAL A 73 4.22 -4.46 9.78
N SER A 74 4.85 -5.63 9.82
CA SER A 74 5.78 -6.09 8.78
C SER A 74 5.09 -6.15 7.40
N PHE A 75 3.85 -6.64 7.36
CA PHE A 75 3.04 -6.60 6.15
C PHE A 75 2.85 -5.16 5.64
N PHE A 76 2.54 -4.20 6.52
CA PHE A 76 2.39 -2.79 6.14
C PHE A 76 3.68 -2.19 5.60
N PHE A 77 4.85 -2.51 6.16
CA PHE A 77 6.13 -1.99 5.68
C PHE A 77 6.49 -2.53 4.29
N ILE A 78 6.33 -3.84 4.06
CA ILE A 78 6.55 -4.45 2.74
C ILE A 78 5.55 -3.88 1.73
N LEU A 79 4.27 -3.78 2.11
CA LEU A 79 3.22 -3.21 1.26
C LEU A 79 3.48 -1.74 0.93
N SER A 80 3.97 -0.95 1.88
CA SER A 80 4.31 0.47 1.67
C SER A 80 5.41 0.59 0.60
N GLY A 81 6.49 -0.19 0.72
CA GLY A 81 7.54 -0.25 -0.29
C GLY A 81 7.00 -0.65 -1.67
N PHE A 82 6.15 -1.68 -1.71
CA PHE A 82 5.52 -2.15 -2.95
C PHE A 82 4.67 -1.06 -3.61
N VAL A 83 3.72 -0.48 -2.87
CA VAL A 83 2.78 0.52 -3.42
C VAL A 83 3.48 1.80 -3.83
N LEU A 84 4.49 2.23 -3.09
CA LEU A 84 5.27 3.42 -3.45
C LEU A 84 6.05 3.19 -4.74
N MET A 85 6.72 2.05 -4.88
CA MET A 85 7.45 1.73 -6.11
C MET A 85 6.50 1.51 -7.29
N TRP A 86 5.34 0.86 -7.08
CA TRP A 86 4.30 0.67 -8.07
C TRP A 86 3.75 1.99 -8.62
N SER A 87 3.49 2.96 -7.74
CA SER A 87 2.92 4.25 -8.08
C SER A 87 3.95 5.31 -8.50
N ALA A 88 5.24 5.03 -8.37
CA ALA A 88 6.32 5.97 -8.67
C ALA A 88 6.46 6.22 -10.17
N ARG A 89 6.52 7.49 -10.58
CA ARG A 89 6.67 7.90 -11.99
C ARG A 89 8.05 8.46 -12.28
N PRO A 90 8.57 8.29 -13.50
CA PRO A 90 9.73 9.05 -13.96
C PRO A 90 9.43 10.55 -13.85
N GLY A 91 10.38 11.34 -13.35
CA GLY A 91 10.21 12.78 -13.20
C GLY A 91 9.40 13.26 -11.99
N ASP A 92 8.91 12.36 -11.14
CA ASP A 92 8.27 12.78 -9.88
C ASP A 92 9.28 13.56 -9.01
N ARG A 93 8.93 14.82 -8.71
CA ARG A 93 9.73 15.67 -7.81
C ARG A 93 9.58 15.17 -6.37
N ALA A 94 10.70 15.04 -5.64
CA ALA A 94 10.71 14.60 -4.24
C ALA A 94 9.74 15.42 -3.36
N LEU A 95 9.75 16.76 -3.51
CA LEU A 95 8.85 17.65 -2.76
C LEU A 95 7.37 17.36 -3.03
N ALA A 96 7.00 17.08 -4.29
CA ALA A 96 5.62 16.73 -4.63
C ALA A 96 5.22 15.37 -4.06
N PHE A 97 6.16 14.41 -4.02
CA PHE A 97 5.98 13.13 -3.38
C PHE A 97 5.75 13.31 -1.87
N TRP A 98 6.64 14.00 -1.16
CA TRP A 98 6.52 14.23 0.29
C TRP A 98 5.22 14.94 0.65
N ARG A 99 4.84 15.97 -0.09
CA ARG A 99 3.56 16.66 0.11
C ARG A 99 2.37 15.69 0.03
N ARG A 100 2.36 14.75 -0.94
CA ARG A 100 1.30 13.74 -1.04
C ARG A 100 1.29 12.78 0.16
N ARG A 101 2.45 12.42 0.71
CA ARG A 101 2.56 11.55 1.89
C ARG A 101 2.13 12.27 3.16
N ILE A 102 2.64 13.48 3.38
CA ILE A 102 2.22 14.33 4.50
C ILE A 102 0.70 14.55 4.48
N ALA A 103 0.14 14.92 3.35
CA ALA A 103 -1.30 15.14 3.22
C ALA A 103 -2.15 13.89 3.54
N ARG A 104 -1.59 12.69 3.41
CA ARG A 104 -2.28 11.43 3.70
C ARG A 104 -2.19 11.03 5.16
N VAL A 105 -1.04 11.22 5.78
CA VAL A 105 -0.66 10.59 7.05
C VAL A 105 -0.76 11.57 8.21
N TYR A 106 -0.21 12.76 8.03
CA TYR A 106 0.02 13.71 9.10
C TYR A 106 -1.26 14.25 9.78
N PRO A 107 -2.38 14.51 9.06
CA PRO A 107 -3.59 15.02 9.71
C PRO A 107 -4.20 14.04 10.72
N VAL A 108 -4.27 12.75 10.40
CA VAL A 108 -4.77 11.72 11.32
C VAL A 108 -3.81 11.54 12.49
N HIS A 109 -2.49 11.53 12.23
CA HIS A 109 -1.48 11.46 13.28
C HIS A 109 -1.61 12.59 14.30
N LEU A 110 -1.75 13.84 13.85
CA LEU A 110 -1.91 14.98 14.77
C LEU A 110 -3.16 14.86 15.63
N VAL A 111 -4.28 14.42 15.06
CA VAL A 111 -5.52 14.23 15.81
C VAL A 111 -5.36 13.13 16.86
N THR A 112 -4.80 11.97 16.49
CA THR A 112 -4.60 10.86 17.45
C THR A 112 -3.55 11.18 18.51
N ALA A 113 -2.48 11.90 18.15
CA ALA A 113 -1.51 12.41 19.12
C ALA A 113 -2.14 13.42 20.10
N GLY A 114 -3.02 14.31 19.61
CA GLY A 114 -3.80 15.23 20.45
C GLY A 114 -4.74 14.48 21.40
N ILE A 115 -5.47 13.47 20.90
CA ILE A 115 -6.32 12.60 21.73
C ILE A 115 -5.47 11.89 22.80
N ALA A 116 -4.33 11.31 22.41
CA ALA A 116 -3.43 10.63 23.34
C ALA A 116 -2.90 11.59 24.43
N LEU A 117 -2.57 12.83 24.05
CA LEU A 117 -2.14 13.87 24.97
C LEU A 117 -3.26 14.21 26.00
N LEU A 118 -4.47 14.43 25.50
CA LEU A 118 -5.63 14.71 26.37
C LEU A 118 -5.90 13.53 27.32
N MET A 119 -5.82 12.29 26.83
CA MET A 119 -5.95 11.10 27.66
C MET A 119 -4.87 11.04 28.74
N GLY A 120 -3.62 11.42 28.44
CA GLY A 120 -2.54 11.46 29.41
C GLY A 120 -2.79 12.43 30.58
N PHE A 121 -3.57 13.49 30.36
CA PHE A 121 -3.96 14.44 31.42
C PHE A 121 -5.30 14.13 32.05
N ALA A 122 -6.26 13.62 31.28
CA ALA A 122 -7.64 13.42 31.76
C ALA A 122 -7.87 12.06 32.44
N LEU A 123 -7.09 11.03 32.07
CA LEU A 123 -7.29 9.68 32.55
C LEU A 123 -6.20 9.28 33.56
N ALA A 124 -6.64 8.66 34.65
CA ALA A 124 -5.73 7.99 35.58
C ALA A 124 -4.96 6.87 34.85
N HIS A 125 -3.78 6.53 35.31
CA HIS A 125 -2.96 5.42 34.78
C HIS A 125 -2.46 5.58 33.33
N GLN A 126 -2.59 6.77 32.70
CA GLN A 126 -1.97 7.02 31.41
C GLN A 126 -0.63 7.75 31.59
N PRO A 127 0.41 7.41 30.79
CA PRO A 127 1.69 8.08 30.89
C PRO A 127 1.59 9.54 30.43
N LYS A 128 2.13 10.45 31.24
CA LYS A 128 2.22 11.87 30.89
C LYS A 128 3.51 12.11 30.10
N PRO A 129 3.44 12.54 28.84
CA PRO A 129 4.65 12.79 28.06
C PRO A 129 5.34 14.08 28.53
N THR A 130 6.68 14.11 28.49
CA THR A 130 7.43 15.36 28.60
C THR A 130 7.25 16.18 27.31
N LEU A 131 7.58 17.47 27.36
CA LEU A 131 7.53 18.34 26.17
C LEU A 131 8.40 17.80 25.02
N HIS A 132 9.62 17.37 25.33
CA HIS A 132 10.53 16.81 24.32
C HIS A 132 9.97 15.54 23.65
N GLN A 133 9.39 14.65 24.45
CA GLN A 133 8.72 13.46 23.95
C GLN A 133 7.53 13.81 23.05
N GLY A 134 6.71 14.77 23.47
CA GLY A 134 5.58 15.25 22.69
C GLY A 134 6.01 15.82 21.34
N VAL A 135 7.02 16.70 21.35
CA VAL A 135 7.58 17.29 20.12
C VAL A 135 8.18 16.22 19.22
N ALA A 136 8.96 15.27 19.77
CA ALA A 136 9.56 14.18 19.00
C ALA A 136 8.49 13.28 18.37
N ASN A 137 7.37 13.02 19.06
CA ASN A 137 6.25 12.25 18.51
C ASN A 137 5.56 13.02 17.38
N VAL A 138 5.22 14.29 17.58
CA VAL A 138 4.61 15.14 16.55
C VAL A 138 5.49 15.20 15.30
N LEU A 139 6.81 15.25 15.44
CA LEU A 139 7.76 15.25 14.33
C LEU A 139 8.04 13.86 13.74
N LEU A 140 7.45 12.79 14.30
CA LEU A 140 7.66 11.39 13.89
C LEU A 140 9.12 10.94 13.96
N VAL A 141 9.85 11.43 14.96
CA VAL A 141 11.25 11.04 15.22
C VAL A 141 11.43 10.29 16.55
N HIS A 142 10.40 10.15 17.36
CA HIS A 142 10.44 9.55 18.69
C HIS A 142 10.96 8.09 18.70
N SER A 143 10.74 7.32 17.63
CA SER A 143 11.21 5.92 17.53
C SER A 143 12.72 5.78 17.36
N TRP A 144 13.47 6.88 17.22
CA TRP A 144 14.94 6.86 17.21
C TRP A 144 15.54 6.74 18.60
N TRP A 145 14.74 6.95 19.65
CA TRP A 145 15.15 6.83 21.06
C TRP A 145 14.41 5.68 21.73
N ARG A 146 15.16 4.81 22.40
CA ARG A 146 14.66 3.63 23.09
C ARG A 146 13.53 3.93 24.07
N GLU A 147 13.62 5.02 24.82
CA GLU A 147 12.70 5.39 25.90
C GLU A 147 11.45 6.10 25.38
N TRP A 148 11.44 6.55 24.09
CA TRP A 148 10.37 7.41 23.57
C TRP A 148 9.47 6.75 22.55
N TRP A 149 9.82 5.54 22.08
CA TRP A 149 9.09 4.89 20.96
C TRP A 149 7.60 4.66 21.19
N GLN A 150 7.13 4.56 22.47
CA GLN A 150 5.71 4.41 22.83
C GLN A 150 5.05 5.71 23.32
N THR A 151 5.67 6.84 23.13
CA THR A 151 5.15 8.13 23.60
C THR A 151 3.85 8.51 22.86
N LEU A 152 2.91 9.14 23.60
CA LEU A 152 1.57 9.53 23.14
C LEU A 152 0.77 8.33 22.64
N ASP A 153 0.53 8.27 21.35
CA ASP A 153 -0.09 7.12 20.70
C ASP A 153 0.97 6.05 20.39
N PRO A 154 0.98 4.91 21.13
CA PRO A 154 2.09 3.96 21.00
C PRO A 154 2.21 3.32 19.64
N VAL A 155 1.11 3.20 18.85
CA VAL A 155 1.19 2.62 17.51
C VAL A 155 1.89 3.54 16.52
N SER A 156 2.07 4.83 16.85
CA SER A 156 2.71 5.83 16.00
C SER A 156 4.20 5.57 15.75
N TRP A 157 4.84 4.65 16.50
CA TRP A 157 6.22 4.25 16.21
C TRP A 157 6.39 3.72 14.78
N SER A 158 5.42 2.95 14.29
CA SER A 158 5.47 2.45 12.92
C SER A 158 5.35 3.56 11.89
N LEU A 159 4.61 4.63 12.24
CA LEU A 159 4.49 5.82 11.41
C LEU A 159 5.81 6.63 11.38
N ALA A 160 6.57 6.65 12.47
CA ALA A 160 7.93 7.20 12.47
C ALA A 160 8.87 6.40 11.55
N CYS A 161 8.75 5.07 11.52
CA CYS A 161 9.45 4.24 10.54
C CYS A 161 9.03 4.59 9.10
N GLU A 162 7.72 4.74 8.84
CA GLU A 162 7.23 5.15 7.52
C GLU A 162 7.71 6.55 7.12
N ALA A 163 7.78 7.51 8.05
CA ALA A 163 8.31 8.85 7.78
C ALA A 163 9.76 8.78 7.31
N PHE A 164 10.58 7.94 7.94
CA PHE A 164 11.95 7.67 7.50
C PHE A 164 11.99 7.02 6.10
N PHE A 165 11.13 6.04 5.84
CA PHE A 165 11.04 5.42 4.51
C PHE A 165 10.63 6.43 3.43
N TYR A 166 9.70 7.32 3.74
CA TYR A 166 9.27 8.37 2.82
C TYR A 166 10.38 9.39 2.57
N ALA A 167 11.20 9.70 3.57
CA ALA A 167 12.38 10.55 3.39
C ALA A 167 13.39 9.90 2.43
N ALA A 168 13.66 8.60 2.59
CA ALA A 168 14.61 7.84 1.78
C ALA A 168 14.08 7.46 0.38
N PHE A 169 12.76 7.35 0.20
CA PHE A 169 12.15 6.77 -1.00
C PHE A 169 12.54 7.46 -2.32
N PRO A 170 12.62 8.81 -2.44
CA PRO A 170 13.01 9.43 -3.72
C PRO A 170 14.38 8.94 -4.22
N LEU A 171 15.35 8.78 -3.33
CA LEU A 171 16.67 8.22 -3.66
C LEU A 171 16.56 6.73 -4.00
N LEU A 172 15.88 5.95 -3.16
CA LEU A 172 15.66 4.53 -3.40
C LEU A 172 14.96 4.26 -4.72
N ALA A 173 13.96 5.06 -5.08
CA ALA A 173 13.25 4.92 -6.35
C ALA A 173 14.16 5.14 -7.57
N VAL A 174 15.09 6.09 -7.50
CA VAL A 174 16.08 6.33 -8.57
C VAL A 174 17.00 5.11 -8.71
N LEU A 175 17.53 4.61 -7.60
CA LEU A 175 18.42 3.43 -7.58
C LEU A 175 17.70 2.18 -8.10
N LEU A 176 16.52 1.88 -7.54
CA LEU A 176 15.73 0.71 -7.92
C LEU A 176 15.31 0.71 -9.40
N ARG A 177 15.02 1.88 -9.96
CA ARG A 177 14.69 1.97 -11.39
C ARG A 177 15.84 1.56 -12.31
N ARG A 178 17.08 1.68 -11.88
CA ARG A 178 18.26 1.25 -12.63
C ARG A 178 18.44 -0.28 -12.59
N LEU A 179 17.81 -0.96 -11.63
CA LEU A 179 17.90 -2.41 -11.50
C LEU A 179 17.03 -3.12 -12.54
N GLY A 180 17.63 -4.09 -13.23
CA GLY A 180 16.93 -5.10 -14.00
C GLY A 180 16.34 -6.20 -13.10
N ALA A 181 15.78 -7.25 -13.70
CA ALA A 181 15.16 -8.36 -12.94
C ALA A 181 16.15 -9.05 -11.99
N ARG A 182 17.36 -9.37 -12.47
CA ARG A 182 18.39 -10.00 -11.63
C ARG A 182 18.77 -9.15 -10.42
N GLY A 183 19.03 -7.85 -10.63
CA GLY A 183 19.35 -6.93 -9.55
C GLY A 183 18.20 -6.76 -8.54
N SER A 184 16.95 -6.71 -9.01
CA SER A 184 15.78 -6.64 -8.14
C SER A 184 15.59 -7.93 -7.33
N THR A 185 15.83 -9.12 -7.91
CA THR A 185 15.78 -10.39 -7.18
C THR A 185 16.91 -10.48 -6.14
N ALA A 186 18.13 -10.09 -6.51
CA ALA A 186 19.26 -10.06 -5.58
C ALA A 186 18.99 -9.11 -4.40
N LEU A 187 18.45 -7.92 -4.67
CA LEU A 187 18.08 -6.96 -3.62
C LEU A 187 16.97 -7.51 -2.71
N ALA A 188 15.96 -8.20 -3.27
CA ALA A 188 14.94 -8.84 -2.47
C ALA A 188 15.55 -9.92 -1.54
N GLY A 189 16.43 -10.78 -2.07
CA GLY A 189 17.15 -11.77 -1.27
C GLY A 189 18.03 -11.13 -0.19
N LEU A 190 18.77 -10.08 -0.54
CA LEU A 190 19.60 -9.34 0.43
C LEU A 190 18.75 -8.69 1.52
N SER A 191 17.57 -8.17 1.18
CA SER A 191 16.64 -7.60 2.17
C SER A 191 16.14 -8.66 3.15
N VAL A 192 15.81 -9.88 2.67
CA VAL A 192 15.45 -11.00 3.56
C VAL A 192 16.62 -11.38 4.46
N LEU A 193 17.82 -11.52 3.90
CA LEU A 193 19.02 -11.81 4.67
C LEU A 193 19.31 -10.74 5.73
N ALA A 194 19.10 -9.45 5.39
CA ALA A 194 19.23 -8.36 6.34
C ALA A 194 18.22 -8.47 7.49
N VAL A 195 16.96 -8.84 7.21
CA VAL A 195 15.95 -9.07 8.27
C VAL A 195 16.37 -10.22 9.17
N VAL A 196 16.85 -11.34 8.60
CA VAL A 196 17.36 -12.49 9.37
C VAL A 196 18.56 -12.11 10.22
N PHE A 197 19.51 -11.39 9.65
CA PHE A 197 20.71 -10.91 10.38
C PHE A 197 20.31 -9.98 11.55
N LEU A 198 19.45 -8.99 11.31
CA LEU A 198 18.98 -8.08 12.35
C LEU A 198 18.17 -8.81 13.43
N ALA A 199 17.43 -9.87 13.08
CA ALA A 199 16.77 -10.71 14.06
C ALA A 199 17.77 -11.39 15.02
N ARG A 200 18.92 -11.86 14.50
CA ARG A 200 20.01 -12.39 15.33
C ARG A 200 20.67 -11.32 16.19
N VAL A 201 20.87 -10.13 15.64
CA VAL A 201 21.40 -8.97 16.40
C VAL A 201 20.51 -8.64 17.59
N ASP A 202 19.18 -8.63 17.41
CA ASP A 202 18.19 -8.36 18.46
C ASP A 202 18.14 -9.50 19.50
N GLU A 203 18.14 -10.74 19.03
CA GLU A 203 18.12 -11.94 19.88
C GLU A 203 19.33 -11.99 20.84
N HIS A 204 20.50 -11.63 20.36
CA HIS A 204 21.73 -11.60 21.14
C HIS A 204 21.97 -10.27 21.87
N HIS A 205 21.04 -9.33 21.79
CA HIS A 205 21.15 -8.00 22.42
C HIS A 205 22.43 -7.24 22.09
N TRP A 206 22.95 -7.41 20.87
CA TRP A 206 24.19 -6.71 20.44
C TRP A 206 24.00 -5.19 20.33
N LEU A 207 22.75 -4.73 20.21
CA LEU A 207 22.40 -3.32 20.24
C LEU A 207 21.45 -3.05 21.39
N SER A 208 21.60 -1.90 22.05
CA SER A 208 20.71 -1.46 23.12
C SER A 208 19.35 -0.96 22.62
N GLN A 209 19.22 -0.69 21.32
CA GLN A 209 17.97 -0.22 20.70
C GLN A 209 16.99 -1.37 20.46
N PRO A 210 15.70 -1.19 20.73
CA PRO A 210 14.68 -2.18 20.38
C PRO A 210 14.47 -2.18 18.85
N LEU A 211 15.07 -3.15 18.13
CA LEU A 211 15.05 -3.19 16.67
C LEU A 211 13.63 -3.29 16.11
N ASN A 212 12.70 -3.81 16.91
CA ASN A 212 11.29 -3.89 16.52
C ASN A 212 10.68 -2.53 16.16
N SER A 213 11.08 -1.46 16.82
CA SER A 213 10.56 -0.09 16.59
C SER A 213 11.57 0.86 15.97
N PHE A 214 12.82 0.42 15.77
CA PHE A 214 13.89 1.28 15.26
C PHE A 214 13.78 1.47 13.74
N PRO A 215 13.61 2.72 13.22
CA PRO A 215 13.32 2.95 11.81
C PRO A 215 14.31 2.35 10.83
N ALA A 216 15.62 2.41 11.12
CA ALA A 216 16.65 1.87 10.24
C ALA A 216 16.59 0.32 10.17
N ALA A 217 16.26 -0.36 11.28
CA ALA A 217 16.13 -1.80 11.30
C ALA A 217 14.92 -2.32 10.51
N ARG A 218 13.89 -1.48 10.35
CA ARG A 218 12.67 -1.81 9.58
C ARG A 218 12.78 -1.48 8.08
N LEU A 219 13.84 -0.77 7.66
CA LEU A 219 14.05 -0.40 6.26
C LEU A 219 14.17 -1.60 5.30
N PRO A 220 14.80 -2.73 5.65
CA PRO A 220 14.89 -3.89 4.75
C PRO A 220 13.55 -4.42 4.31
N GLU A 221 12.52 -4.40 5.15
CA GLU A 221 11.16 -4.84 4.78
C GLU A 221 10.54 -3.90 3.74
N PHE A 222 10.73 -2.61 3.88
CA PHE A 222 10.29 -1.63 2.90
C PHE A 222 11.02 -1.79 1.56
N VAL A 223 12.34 -1.97 1.59
CA VAL A 223 13.16 -2.20 0.38
C VAL A 223 12.77 -3.50 -0.30
N LEU A 224 12.49 -4.56 0.47
CA LEU A 224 11.97 -5.83 -0.05
C LEU A 224 10.68 -5.60 -0.85
N GLY A 225 9.72 -4.88 -0.26
CA GLY A 225 8.47 -4.54 -0.95
C GLY A 225 8.69 -3.77 -2.26
N ALA A 226 9.60 -2.79 -2.25
CA ALA A 226 9.93 -2.02 -3.44
C ALA A 226 10.66 -2.88 -4.52
N ALA A 227 11.51 -3.80 -4.11
CA ALA A 227 12.22 -4.71 -5.02
C ALA A 227 11.27 -5.70 -5.71
N VAL A 228 10.33 -6.31 -4.97
CA VAL A 228 9.34 -7.22 -5.58
C VAL A 228 8.32 -6.46 -6.45
N ALA A 229 7.97 -5.21 -6.10
CA ALA A 229 7.19 -4.34 -6.99
C ALA A 229 7.90 -4.10 -8.32
N ARG A 230 9.22 -3.92 -8.29
CA ARG A 230 10.02 -3.74 -9.50
C ARG A 230 9.96 -4.98 -10.41
N LEU A 231 9.98 -6.18 -9.84
CA LEU A 231 9.81 -7.43 -10.61
C LEU A 231 8.44 -7.50 -11.30
N VAL A 232 7.37 -7.07 -10.61
CA VAL A 232 6.03 -7.00 -11.21
C VAL A 232 5.99 -5.96 -12.34
N ILE A 233 6.54 -4.76 -12.13
CA ILE A 233 6.62 -3.69 -13.15
C ILE A 233 7.39 -4.15 -14.40
N LEU A 234 8.44 -4.94 -14.22
CA LEU A 234 9.23 -5.49 -15.33
C LEU A 234 8.55 -6.68 -16.01
N GLY A 235 7.40 -7.17 -15.54
CA GLY A 235 6.76 -8.39 -16.03
C GLY A 235 7.59 -9.66 -15.77
N ARG A 236 8.49 -9.62 -14.79
CA ARG A 236 9.44 -10.70 -14.45
C ARG A 236 9.13 -11.41 -13.13
N TRP A 237 7.99 -11.10 -12.53
CA TRP A 237 7.51 -11.84 -11.36
C TRP A 237 7.18 -13.29 -11.74
N ARG A 238 7.82 -14.24 -11.07
CA ARG A 238 7.66 -15.70 -11.29
C ARG A 238 7.36 -16.43 -9.97
N GLY A 239 6.85 -15.72 -8.97
CA GLY A 239 6.47 -16.32 -7.68
C GLY A 239 5.21 -17.18 -7.77
N PRO A 240 4.85 -17.84 -6.66
CA PRO A 240 3.64 -18.67 -6.58
C PRO A 240 2.36 -17.81 -6.76
N GLY A 241 1.26 -18.50 -7.05
CA GLY A 241 -0.06 -17.88 -7.13
C GLY A 241 -0.54 -17.35 -5.77
N LEU A 242 -1.69 -16.64 -5.79
CA LEU A 242 -2.24 -15.99 -4.60
C LEU A 242 -2.50 -16.99 -3.45
N GLU A 243 -3.09 -18.13 -3.76
CA GLU A 243 -3.46 -19.14 -2.74
C GLU A 243 -2.22 -19.77 -2.08
N ALA A 244 -1.23 -20.16 -2.87
CA ALA A 244 0.01 -20.71 -2.33
C ALA A 244 0.81 -19.68 -1.53
N SER A 245 0.83 -18.42 -1.97
CA SER A 245 1.47 -17.33 -1.23
C SER A 245 0.75 -17.04 0.09
N LEU A 246 -0.58 -17.13 0.10
CA LEU A 246 -1.39 -16.97 1.31
C LEU A 246 -1.12 -18.12 2.29
N ALA A 247 -1.07 -19.35 1.79
CA ALA A 247 -0.74 -20.52 2.62
C ALA A 247 0.63 -20.37 3.28
N LEU A 248 1.65 -19.94 2.53
CA LEU A 248 3.00 -19.67 3.07
C LEU A 248 2.99 -18.56 4.13
N ALA A 249 2.21 -17.48 3.91
CA ALA A 249 2.07 -16.42 4.88
C ALA A 249 1.39 -16.91 6.17
N ILE A 250 0.37 -17.76 6.06
CA ILE A 250 -0.34 -18.38 7.20
C ILE A 250 0.61 -19.33 7.96
N ILE A 251 1.35 -20.18 7.26
CA ILE A 251 2.34 -21.07 7.89
C ILE A 251 3.36 -20.25 8.67
N GLY A 252 3.94 -19.21 8.05
CA GLY A 252 4.88 -18.32 8.71
C GLY A 252 4.27 -17.63 9.94
N TYR A 253 3.01 -17.20 9.84
CA TYR A 253 2.28 -16.58 10.95
C TYR A 253 2.16 -17.51 12.18
N PHE A 254 1.73 -18.75 11.98
CA PHE A 254 1.58 -19.71 13.07
C PHE A 254 2.92 -20.31 13.54
N PHE A 255 4.01 -20.06 12.81
CA PHE A 255 5.34 -20.43 13.27
C PHE A 255 5.96 -19.39 14.22
N VAL A 256 5.49 -18.13 14.20
CA VAL A 256 5.98 -17.05 15.09
C VAL A 256 5.98 -17.39 16.56
N PRO A 257 4.92 -18.01 17.15
CA PRO A 257 4.92 -18.35 18.57
C PRO A 257 6.00 -19.37 19.01
N GLN A 258 6.66 -20.02 18.06
CA GLN A 258 7.73 -20.98 18.31
C GLN A 258 9.11 -20.32 18.46
N VAL A 259 9.20 -19.02 18.22
CA VAL A 259 10.44 -18.24 18.30
C VAL A 259 10.30 -17.11 19.33
N THR A 260 11.43 -16.53 19.70
CA THR A 260 11.47 -15.39 20.63
C THR A 260 10.60 -14.24 20.15
N ALA A 261 9.82 -13.66 21.05
CA ALA A 261 8.96 -12.52 20.73
C ALA A 261 9.77 -11.28 20.31
N GLY A 262 9.12 -10.35 19.58
CA GLY A 262 9.75 -9.11 19.12
C GLY A 262 10.28 -9.22 17.70
N TYR A 263 11.40 -8.54 17.43
CA TYR A 263 12.01 -8.53 16.09
C TYR A 263 12.49 -9.91 15.61
N PRO A 264 13.00 -10.81 16.48
CA PRO A 264 13.39 -12.17 16.08
C PRO A 264 12.31 -13.00 15.40
N ALA A 265 11.04 -12.68 15.63
CA ALA A 265 9.91 -13.34 14.98
C ALA A 265 9.63 -12.84 13.54
N THR A 266 10.19 -11.71 13.15
CA THR A 266 9.93 -11.08 11.83
C THR A 266 10.31 -11.98 10.64
N PRO A 267 11.44 -12.71 10.63
CA PRO A 267 11.81 -13.63 9.54
C PRO A 267 10.75 -14.67 9.19
N CYS A 268 9.98 -15.12 10.17
CA CYS A 268 8.95 -16.16 9.98
C CYS A 268 7.88 -15.74 8.96
N THR A 269 7.53 -14.46 8.91
CA THR A 269 6.43 -13.95 8.06
C THR A 269 6.90 -13.16 6.86
N VAL A 270 8.11 -12.61 6.87
CA VAL A 270 8.60 -11.68 5.84
C VAL A 270 8.61 -12.31 4.46
N VAL A 271 9.00 -13.57 4.32
CA VAL A 271 9.02 -14.27 3.03
C VAL A 271 7.59 -14.50 2.52
N GLY A 272 6.69 -14.98 3.39
CA GLY A 272 5.28 -15.16 3.04
C GLY A 272 4.63 -13.88 2.54
N PHE A 273 4.85 -12.75 3.21
CA PHE A 273 4.32 -11.46 2.79
C PHE A 273 4.97 -10.93 1.51
N ALA A 274 6.28 -11.14 1.33
CA ALA A 274 6.99 -10.77 0.11
C ALA A 274 6.50 -11.54 -1.13
N LEU A 275 5.93 -12.72 -0.95
CA LEU A 275 5.30 -13.50 -2.00
C LEU A 275 3.82 -13.14 -2.17
N LEU A 276 3.07 -12.93 -1.07
CA LEU A 276 1.65 -12.65 -1.08
C LEU A 276 1.30 -11.32 -1.76
N ILE A 277 2.04 -10.25 -1.45
CA ILE A 277 1.76 -8.91 -1.96
C ILE A 277 1.86 -8.85 -3.50
N PRO A 278 2.97 -9.27 -4.15
CA PRO A 278 3.04 -9.28 -5.61
C PRO A 278 2.10 -10.31 -6.25
N ALA A 279 1.81 -11.44 -5.60
CA ALA A 279 0.84 -12.42 -6.10
C ALA A 279 -0.57 -11.82 -6.15
N ALA A 280 -1.00 -11.11 -5.10
CA ALA A 280 -2.28 -10.39 -5.08
C ALA A 280 -2.33 -9.29 -6.14
N ALA A 281 -1.25 -8.53 -6.33
CA ALA A 281 -1.15 -7.52 -7.36
C ALA A 281 -1.28 -8.11 -8.77
N VAL A 282 -0.59 -9.22 -9.05
CA VAL A 282 -0.66 -9.92 -10.34
C VAL A 282 -2.03 -10.53 -10.57
N ALA A 283 -2.70 -11.07 -9.53
CA ALA A 283 -4.07 -11.55 -9.62
C ALA A 283 -5.03 -10.41 -10.03
N ASP A 284 -4.89 -9.22 -9.43
CA ASP A 284 -5.66 -8.04 -9.79
C ASP A 284 -5.41 -7.60 -11.25
N LEU A 285 -4.15 -7.56 -11.68
CA LEU A 285 -3.76 -7.18 -13.05
C LEU A 285 -4.29 -8.15 -14.11
N ARG A 286 -4.41 -9.42 -13.76
CA ARG A 286 -4.96 -10.48 -14.63
C ARG A 286 -6.48 -10.58 -14.55
N GLY A 287 -7.13 -9.80 -13.68
CA GLY A 287 -8.58 -9.87 -13.48
C GLY A 287 -9.05 -11.16 -12.81
N LEU A 288 -8.15 -11.91 -12.14
CA LEU A 288 -8.50 -13.16 -11.47
C LEU A 288 -9.47 -12.90 -10.30
N PRO A 289 -10.43 -13.79 -10.05
CA PRO A 289 -11.31 -13.67 -8.91
C PRO A 289 -10.52 -13.78 -7.61
N SER A 290 -10.85 -12.91 -6.65
CA SER A 290 -10.23 -12.90 -5.32
C SER A 290 -11.22 -12.37 -4.30
N MET A 291 -11.36 -13.03 -3.15
CA MET A 291 -12.19 -12.55 -2.06
C MET A 291 -11.72 -11.17 -1.55
N TRP A 292 -10.42 -10.89 -1.65
CA TRP A 292 -9.80 -9.63 -1.20
C TRP A 292 -10.24 -8.42 -2.00
N ARG A 293 -10.82 -8.61 -3.20
CA ARG A 293 -11.42 -7.56 -4.04
C ARG A 293 -12.85 -7.23 -3.65
N HIS A 294 -13.43 -7.97 -2.71
CA HIS A 294 -14.81 -7.74 -2.32
C HIS A 294 -14.99 -6.33 -1.78
N ARG A 295 -16.04 -5.65 -2.23
CA ARG A 295 -16.30 -4.22 -1.95
C ARG A 295 -16.20 -3.84 -0.46
N TRP A 296 -16.66 -4.72 0.43
CA TRP A 296 -16.61 -4.49 1.87
C TRP A 296 -15.20 -4.54 2.42
N LEU A 297 -14.38 -5.52 1.99
CA LEU A 297 -12.98 -5.61 2.40
C LEU A 297 -12.16 -4.44 1.88
N VAL A 298 -12.41 -4.01 0.65
CA VAL A 298 -11.76 -2.82 0.08
C VAL A 298 -12.16 -1.57 0.87
N ARG A 299 -13.45 -1.40 1.22
CA ARG A 299 -13.92 -0.27 2.01
C ARG A 299 -13.28 -0.24 3.41
N LEU A 300 -13.26 -1.38 4.10
CA LEU A 300 -12.58 -1.53 5.39
C LEU A 300 -11.07 -1.30 5.26
N GLY A 301 -10.46 -1.74 4.16
CA GLY A 301 -9.05 -1.49 3.87
C GLY A 301 -8.73 -0.01 3.63
N GLU A 302 -9.67 0.79 3.14
CA GLU A 302 -9.54 2.25 3.08
C GLU A 302 -9.50 2.87 4.48
N LEU A 303 -10.30 2.34 5.41
CA LEU A 303 -10.34 2.78 6.81
C LEU A 303 -9.16 2.26 7.65
N SER A 304 -8.41 1.26 7.16
CA SER A 304 -7.42 0.52 7.95
C SER A 304 -6.36 1.39 8.60
N PHE A 305 -5.97 2.52 7.98
CA PHE A 305 -4.99 3.44 8.56
C PHE A 305 -5.58 4.20 9.77
N ALA A 306 -6.76 4.78 9.62
CA ALA A 306 -7.43 5.47 10.73
C ALA A 306 -7.75 4.48 11.86
N PHE A 307 -8.19 3.24 11.54
CA PHE A 307 -8.43 2.18 12.50
C PHE A 307 -7.14 1.79 13.25
N TYR A 308 -6.04 1.63 12.55
CA TYR A 308 -4.74 1.34 13.14
C TYR A 308 -4.30 2.44 14.12
N MET A 309 -4.54 3.71 13.81
CA MET A 309 -4.17 4.82 14.66
C MET A 309 -5.05 4.98 15.91
N VAL A 310 -6.33 4.57 15.85
CA VAL A 310 -7.27 4.85 16.95
C VAL A 310 -7.53 3.64 17.86
N HIS A 311 -7.36 2.40 17.36
CA HIS A 311 -7.78 1.20 18.11
C HIS A 311 -7.10 1.07 19.48
N LEU A 312 -5.80 1.37 19.56
CA LEU A 312 -5.07 1.25 20.81
C LEU A 312 -5.47 2.35 21.82
N LEU A 313 -5.83 3.53 21.35
CA LEU A 313 -6.37 4.61 22.20
C LEU A 313 -7.72 4.18 22.80
N VAL A 314 -8.59 3.50 22.01
CA VAL A 314 -9.84 2.95 22.50
C VAL A 314 -9.60 1.90 23.59
N LEU A 315 -8.68 0.95 23.35
CA LEU A 315 -8.32 -0.07 24.33
C LEU A 315 -7.75 0.55 25.61
N ARG A 316 -6.88 1.55 25.49
CA ARG A 316 -6.34 2.32 26.63
C ARG A 316 -7.42 3.07 27.39
N ALA A 317 -8.35 3.75 26.69
CA ALA A 317 -9.49 4.39 27.35
C ALA A 317 -10.35 3.34 28.08
N GLY A 318 -10.53 2.16 27.48
CA GLY A 318 -11.24 1.06 28.08
C GLY A 318 -10.66 0.60 29.44
N THR A 319 -9.36 0.72 29.66
CA THR A 319 -8.76 0.34 30.96
C THR A 319 -9.25 1.16 32.14
N ASN A 320 -9.76 2.37 31.92
CA ASN A 320 -10.34 3.19 32.96
C ASN A 320 -11.78 2.79 33.32
N LEU A 321 -12.46 2.09 32.40
CA LEU A 321 -13.84 1.60 32.60
C LEU A 321 -13.86 0.14 33.04
N LEU A 322 -13.00 -0.68 32.46
CA LEU A 322 -12.99 -2.13 32.62
C LEU A 322 -11.92 -2.63 33.61
N GLY A 323 -11.02 -1.73 34.03
CA GLY A 323 -9.84 -2.08 34.82
C GLY A 323 -8.66 -2.53 33.95
N LYS A 324 -7.48 -2.56 34.56
CA LYS A 324 -6.26 -3.06 33.91
C LYS A 324 -6.28 -4.58 33.99
N TYR A 325 -6.26 -5.26 32.83
CA TYR A 325 -6.35 -6.72 32.71
C TYR A 325 -7.65 -7.30 33.33
N PRO A 326 -8.82 -7.04 32.72
CA PRO A 326 -10.10 -7.39 33.32
C PRO A 326 -10.35 -8.92 33.48
N HIS A 327 -9.65 -9.75 32.68
CA HIS A 327 -9.70 -11.22 32.77
C HIS A 327 -11.13 -11.78 32.77
N TYR A 328 -11.91 -11.43 31.76
CA TYR A 328 -13.27 -11.89 31.62
C TYR A 328 -13.31 -13.35 31.10
N GLY A 329 -14.32 -14.10 31.52
CA GLY A 329 -14.71 -15.34 30.84
C GLY A 329 -15.06 -15.08 29.37
N MET A 330 -15.18 -16.16 28.59
CA MET A 330 -15.38 -16.06 27.13
C MET A 330 -16.50 -15.08 26.71
N PRO A 331 -17.73 -15.10 27.30
CA PRO A 331 -18.79 -14.18 26.89
C PRO A 331 -18.45 -12.71 27.18
N GLY A 332 -17.89 -12.43 28.36
CA GLY A 332 -17.50 -11.06 28.74
C GLY A 332 -16.36 -10.52 27.89
N GLY A 333 -15.35 -11.37 27.64
CA GLY A 333 -14.21 -11.02 26.75
C GLY A 333 -14.65 -10.74 25.31
N LEU A 334 -15.57 -11.55 24.76
CA LEU A 334 -16.14 -11.33 23.42
C LEU A 334 -16.94 -10.04 23.38
N THR A 335 -17.78 -9.77 24.38
CA THR A 335 -18.60 -8.55 24.46
C THR A 335 -17.70 -7.31 24.55
N ALA A 336 -16.70 -7.30 25.44
CA ALA A 336 -15.76 -6.20 25.58
C ALA A 336 -14.94 -5.98 24.29
N THR A 337 -14.48 -7.06 23.64
CA THR A 337 -13.78 -6.99 22.36
C THR A 337 -14.67 -6.43 21.25
N ALA A 338 -15.92 -6.90 21.14
CA ALA A 338 -16.88 -6.42 20.16
C ALA A 338 -17.20 -4.93 20.36
N ALA A 339 -17.40 -4.50 21.61
CA ALA A 339 -17.62 -3.09 21.96
C ALA A 339 -16.41 -2.22 21.58
N ALA A 340 -15.20 -2.63 21.98
CA ALA A 340 -13.97 -1.91 21.61
C ALA A 340 -13.77 -1.84 20.10
N PHE A 341 -14.04 -2.93 19.39
CA PHE A 341 -13.98 -2.99 17.93
C PHE A 341 -14.99 -2.03 17.28
N ALA A 342 -16.25 -2.05 17.73
CA ALA A 342 -17.30 -1.17 17.18
C ALA A 342 -16.96 0.30 17.41
N VAL A 343 -16.49 0.67 18.60
CA VAL A 343 -16.05 2.04 18.91
C VAL A 343 -14.85 2.44 18.04
N ALA A 344 -13.82 1.58 17.94
CA ALA A 344 -12.66 1.84 17.10
C ALA A 344 -13.03 1.98 15.62
N LEU A 345 -13.95 1.16 15.12
CA LEU A 345 -14.44 1.24 13.73
C LEU A 345 -15.23 2.53 13.48
N GLY A 346 -16.12 2.92 14.39
CA GLY A 346 -16.88 4.17 14.32
C GLY A 346 -15.97 5.40 14.32
N LEU A 347 -14.99 5.45 15.23
CA LEU A 347 -14.00 6.51 15.28
C LEU A 347 -13.09 6.54 14.05
N SER A 348 -12.72 5.38 13.52
CA SER A 348 -11.92 5.30 12.29
C SER A 348 -12.68 5.85 11.08
N TRP A 349 -13.97 5.57 10.99
CA TRP A 349 -14.83 6.15 9.96
C TRP A 349 -14.93 7.68 10.11
N ALA A 350 -15.14 8.17 11.32
CA ALA A 350 -15.20 9.61 11.60
C ALA A 350 -13.87 10.31 11.26
N LEU A 351 -12.72 9.73 11.63
CA LEU A 351 -11.40 10.25 11.27
C LEU A 351 -11.16 10.23 9.76
N TYR A 352 -11.57 9.18 9.08
CA TYR A 352 -11.39 9.06 7.64
C TYR A 352 -12.22 10.11 6.87
N GLU A 353 -13.53 10.22 7.18
CA GLU A 353 -14.42 11.16 6.49
C GLU A 353 -14.22 12.60 6.95
N GLY A 354 -13.97 12.84 8.26
CA GLY A 354 -13.87 14.18 8.85
C GLY A 354 -12.47 14.80 8.81
N VAL A 355 -11.41 13.99 8.77
CA VAL A 355 -10.02 14.45 8.85
C VAL A 355 -9.22 14.07 7.62
N GLU A 356 -9.06 12.76 7.33
CA GLU A 356 -8.16 12.29 6.26
C GLU A 356 -8.59 12.79 4.88
N ARG A 357 -9.84 12.57 4.50
CA ARG A 357 -10.36 12.96 3.17
C ARG A 357 -10.37 14.48 2.94
N PRO A 358 -10.87 15.33 3.87
CA PRO A 358 -10.86 16.78 3.72
C PRO A 358 -9.43 17.35 3.67
N ALA A 359 -8.58 16.96 4.61
CA ALA A 359 -7.20 17.43 4.65
C ALA A 359 -6.43 17.09 3.37
N ARG A 360 -6.60 15.86 2.87
CA ARG A 360 -6.01 15.41 1.60
C ARG A 360 -6.53 16.25 0.42
N ARG A 361 -7.81 16.57 0.38
CA ARG A 361 -8.39 17.45 -0.66
C ARG A 361 -7.81 18.86 -0.58
N LEU A 362 -7.75 19.45 0.61
CA LEU A 362 -7.24 20.80 0.83
C LEU A 362 -5.76 20.91 0.46
N LEU A 363 -4.92 20.04 1.01
CA LEU A 363 -3.49 20.08 0.82
C LEU A 363 -3.04 19.76 -0.62
N LEU A 364 -3.89 19.10 -1.43
CA LEU A 364 -3.58 18.73 -2.80
C LEU A 364 -4.28 19.59 -3.86
N ARG A 365 -5.24 20.44 -3.49
CA ARG A 365 -6.01 21.31 -4.41
C ARG A 365 -5.17 22.33 -5.19
N HIS A 366 -4.11 22.87 -4.61
CA HIS A 366 -3.31 23.98 -5.19
C HIS A 366 -2.58 23.66 -6.49
N ARG A 367 -2.67 22.49 -7.07
CA ARG A 367 -1.99 22.12 -8.30
C ARG A 367 -2.88 22.09 -9.55
N ARG A 368 -4.20 22.25 -9.42
CA ARG A 368 -5.09 22.28 -10.59
C ARG A 368 -5.20 23.64 -11.25
N SER A 369 -4.77 24.72 -10.58
CA SER A 369 -4.84 26.10 -11.12
C SER A 369 -3.67 26.49 -12.02
N ALA A 370 -2.66 25.64 -12.21
CA ALA A 370 -1.49 25.92 -13.03
C ALA A 370 -1.43 25.09 -14.31
N THR A 371 -2.56 24.60 -14.79
CA THR A 371 -2.62 24.14 -16.19
C THR A 371 -2.66 25.41 -17.05
N PRO A 372 -1.68 25.66 -17.92
CA PRO A 372 -1.78 26.76 -18.86
C PRO A 372 -3.10 26.60 -19.62
N LYS A 373 -3.88 27.70 -19.72
CA LYS A 373 -5.02 27.72 -20.64
C LYS A 373 -4.55 27.17 -21.97
N PRO A 374 -5.29 26.25 -22.61
CA PRO A 374 -4.93 25.81 -23.97
C PRO A 374 -4.76 27.07 -24.81
N THR A 375 -3.58 27.23 -25.38
CA THR A 375 -3.35 28.29 -26.42
C THR A 375 -4.46 28.12 -27.43
N PRO A 376 -5.19 29.18 -27.79
CA PRO A 376 -6.21 29.09 -28.82
C PRO A 376 -5.58 28.44 -30.06
N LYS A 377 -6.19 27.38 -30.57
CA LYS A 377 -5.77 26.81 -31.85
C LYS A 377 -5.71 27.96 -32.87
N PRO A 378 -4.61 28.09 -33.61
CA PRO A 378 -4.56 29.07 -34.66
C PRO A 378 -5.77 28.86 -35.59
N THR A 379 -6.53 29.92 -35.81
CA THR A 379 -7.67 29.90 -36.72
C THR A 379 -7.16 29.37 -38.06
N PRO A 380 -7.82 28.37 -38.66
CA PRO A 380 -7.40 27.89 -39.98
C PRO A 380 -7.37 29.07 -40.95
N LYS A 381 -6.24 29.30 -41.61
CA LYS A 381 -6.16 30.24 -42.72
C LYS A 381 -7.26 29.90 -43.73
N PRO A 382 -8.02 30.87 -44.22
CA PRO A 382 -9.04 30.60 -45.24
C PRO A 382 -8.38 29.88 -46.40
N THR A 383 -8.93 28.73 -46.76
CA THR A 383 -8.51 27.98 -47.94
C THR A 383 -8.65 28.89 -49.17
N PRO A 384 -7.66 29.03 -50.02
CA PRO A 384 -7.79 29.79 -51.26
C PRO A 384 -8.95 29.22 -52.07
N LYS A 385 -9.85 30.10 -52.55
CA LYS A 385 -10.92 29.71 -53.49
C LYS A 385 -10.29 28.99 -54.68
N PRO A 386 -10.86 27.86 -55.12
CA PRO A 386 -10.36 27.19 -56.32
C PRO A 386 -10.46 28.10 -57.51
N THR A 387 -9.33 28.27 -58.21
CA THR A 387 -9.25 28.96 -59.49
C THR A 387 -10.22 28.30 -60.48
N PRO A 388 -11.02 29.08 -61.22
CA PRO A 388 -11.92 28.51 -62.25
C PRO A 388 -11.11 27.71 -63.28
N LYS A 389 -11.55 26.48 -63.54
CA LYS A 389 -10.98 25.66 -64.61
C LYS A 389 -11.15 26.42 -65.93
N PRO A 390 -10.10 26.48 -66.80
CA PRO A 390 -10.24 27.05 -68.11
C PRO A 390 -11.25 26.26 -68.94
N THR A 391 -12.16 26.99 -69.62
CA THR A 391 -13.17 26.45 -70.53
C THR A 391 -12.46 25.62 -71.60
N PRO A 392 -12.90 24.44 -71.97
CA PRO A 392 -12.29 23.69 -73.08
C PRO A 392 -12.48 24.46 -74.41
N GLN A 393 -11.40 24.68 -75.16
CA GLN A 393 -11.50 25.13 -76.50
C GLN A 393 -12.12 24.05 -77.40
N PRO A 394 -12.93 24.43 -78.39
CA PRO A 394 -13.51 23.48 -79.35
C PRO A 394 -12.40 22.86 -80.22
N THR A 395 -12.42 21.56 -80.31
CA THR A 395 -11.56 20.73 -81.17
C THR A 395 -11.86 21.06 -82.66
N PRO A 396 -10.85 21.25 -83.55
CA PRO A 396 -11.06 21.35 -84.94
C PRO A 396 -11.58 20.01 -85.54
N PRO A 397 -12.39 20.08 -86.62
CA PRO A 397 -12.98 18.88 -87.21
C PRO A 397 -11.90 17.99 -87.90
N THR A 398 -12.04 16.69 -87.69
CA THR A 398 -11.25 15.65 -88.34
C THR A 398 -11.49 15.62 -89.85
N PRO A 399 -10.48 15.53 -90.71
CA PRO A 399 -10.67 15.28 -92.13
C PRO A 399 -11.18 13.84 -92.40
N HIS A 400 -12.11 13.74 -93.33
CA HIS A 400 -12.61 12.49 -93.86
C HIS A 400 -11.52 11.74 -94.67
N PRO A 401 -11.42 10.45 -94.63
CA PRO A 401 -10.53 9.64 -95.47
C PRO A 401 -11.18 9.49 -96.88
N GLU A 402 -10.48 9.89 -97.83
CA GLU A 402 -10.77 9.61 -99.24
C GLU A 402 -10.54 8.14 -99.56
N SER A 403 -11.54 7.63 -100.27
CA SER A 403 -11.55 6.27 -100.83
C SER A 403 -10.60 6.16 -101.98
N THR A 404 -9.61 5.28 -101.94
CA THR A 404 -8.87 4.87 -103.15
C THR A 404 -9.16 3.42 -103.45
N ARG A 405 -9.89 3.32 -104.57
CA ARG A 405 -10.21 2.00 -105.19
C ARG A 405 -8.95 1.36 -105.77
N ALA A 406 -8.95 0.10 -105.66
CA ALA A 406 -8.03 -0.85 -106.28
C ALA A 406 -7.94 -0.73 -107.83
N ARG A 407 -6.82 -1.10 -108.40
CA ARG A 407 -6.73 -1.83 -109.65
C ARG A 407 -5.68 -2.95 -109.52
N ALA A 408 -6.16 -4.10 -109.96
CA ALA A 408 -5.37 -5.30 -110.25
C ALA A 408 -4.36 -5.07 -111.34
N ASP A 409 -3.26 -5.72 -111.25
CA ASP A 409 -2.81 -6.81 -112.19
C ASP A 409 -1.77 -7.66 -111.43
#